data_f3a4796589992f7bb3a9b405bfd556e8
#
_entry.id   f3a4796589992f7bb3a9b405bfd556e8
#
_cell.length_a   1.000
_cell.length_b   1.000
_cell.length_c   1.000
_cell.angle_alpha   90.00
_cell.angle_beta   90.00
_cell.angle_gamma   90.00
#
_symmetry.space_group_name_H-M   'P 1'
#
loop_
_entity.id
_entity.type
_entity.pdbx_description
1 polymer ?
#
loop_
_entity_poly.entity_id
_entity_poly.type
_entity_poly.pdbx_seq_one_letter_code
_entity_poly.pdbx_strand_id
1 'polypeptide(L)'
;MSIYLDERNPGKHAPFEDAAPDIVEYVRYLEVIAGKSANTAFSYYCDLRSFSRFMKRRRGLVATDAEFKEIDPKGLDTAFWGSITKEDIYEYLYFLNRECGNKKSSTARRLASLHGFYDYLVNQVNRLSEDPTAAIRPPKQDKVLPKYLTAEQSISLLESTQTQSDFPERDYCMVVLFLNCGMRLAELVGMDLGDIDLEQRQIRLFGKGHKERMVYLNDACVEALQLYLRKRNTMEGLSPKEKAVFITRMRKERISNRRVEQLISGAMKAAGLKGFSTHKLRHTAATLMYQTGNVDILTLKQLLGHSSVGTTQIYTHLQEFQV
;
A
#
# COMPACT_ATOMS: atom_id res chain seq x y z
N MET A 1 -14.23 8.78 -11.80
CA MET A 1 -12.79 8.50 -11.90
C MET A 1 -12.08 9.84 -11.72
N SER A 2 -11.43 10.06 -10.58
CA SER A 2 -10.95 11.39 -10.19
C SER A 2 -9.82 11.82 -11.12
N ILE A 3 -10.09 12.78 -11.97
CA ILE A 3 -9.16 13.39 -12.95
C ILE A 3 -7.98 14.09 -12.27
N TYR A 4 -8.05 14.32 -10.95
CA TYR A 4 -7.15 15.17 -10.18
C TYR A 4 -5.99 14.45 -9.47
N LEU A 5 -5.82 13.12 -9.61
CA LEU A 5 -4.98 12.37 -8.66
C LEU A 5 -4.01 11.36 -9.25
N ASP A 6 -3.67 11.40 -10.54
CA ASP A 6 -2.75 10.41 -11.10
C ASP A 6 -1.30 10.93 -11.20
N GLU A 7 -0.73 11.29 -10.04
CA GLU A 7 0.71 11.55 -9.87
C GLU A 7 1.47 10.31 -9.35
N ARG A 8 0.93 9.10 -9.52
CA ARG A 8 1.41 7.89 -8.83
C ARG A 8 2.62 7.21 -9.46
N ASN A 9 3.42 7.88 -10.25
CA ASN A 9 4.67 7.24 -10.69
C ASN A 9 5.78 8.23 -11.08
N PRO A 10 6.48 8.85 -10.13
CA PRO A 10 7.85 9.25 -10.36
C PRO A 10 8.75 8.05 -10.10
N GLY A 11 9.82 7.92 -10.88
CA GLY A 11 10.87 6.94 -10.65
C GLY A 11 11.36 7.01 -9.20
N LYS A 12 11.91 5.93 -8.70
CA LYS A 12 12.25 5.65 -7.30
C LYS A 12 13.04 6.73 -6.54
N HIS A 13 13.45 7.82 -7.16
CA HIS A 13 14.20 8.96 -6.61
C HIS A 13 13.95 10.21 -7.47
N ALA A 14 12.68 10.60 -7.66
CA ALA A 14 12.46 11.95 -8.16
C ALA A 14 12.94 12.94 -7.08
N PRO A 15 13.83 13.88 -7.40
CA PRO A 15 14.14 14.95 -6.48
C PRO A 15 12.83 15.64 -6.11
N PHE A 16 12.60 15.89 -4.82
CA PHE A 16 11.43 16.61 -4.32
C PHE A 16 11.54 18.13 -4.62
N GLU A 17 11.86 18.47 -5.87
CA GLU A 17 12.22 19.83 -6.30
C GLU A 17 11.02 20.67 -6.74
N ASP A 18 9.90 20.00 -6.97
CA ASP A 18 8.69 20.60 -7.50
C ASP A 18 7.66 20.84 -6.36
N ALA A 19 8.11 21.60 -5.34
CA ALA A 19 7.30 22.03 -4.20
C ALA A 19 7.95 23.24 -3.51
N ALA A 20 7.21 23.88 -2.59
CA ALA A 20 7.74 24.93 -1.72
C ALA A 20 8.89 24.40 -0.83
N PRO A 21 9.90 25.23 -0.49
CA PRO A 21 11.07 24.81 0.28
C PRO A 21 10.72 24.11 1.61
N ASP A 22 9.77 24.66 2.36
CA ASP A 22 9.33 24.06 3.64
C ASP A 22 8.77 22.65 3.45
N ILE A 23 8.10 22.36 2.34
CA ILE A 23 7.60 21.00 2.02
C ILE A 23 8.76 20.06 1.73
N VAL A 24 9.75 20.51 0.96
CA VAL A 24 10.95 19.72 0.63
C VAL A 24 11.72 19.34 1.89
N GLU A 25 11.93 20.32 2.78
CA GLU A 25 12.61 20.10 4.06
C GLU A 25 11.82 19.13 4.95
N TYR A 26 10.50 19.31 5.05
CA TYR A 26 9.64 18.40 5.81
C TYR A 26 9.71 16.95 5.30
N VAL A 27 9.69 16.75 3.99
CA VAL A 27 9.77 15.42 3.41
C VAL A 27 11.13 14.76 3.71
N ARG A 28 12.21 15.51 3.64
CA ARG A 28 13.56 15.03 4.05
C ARG A 28 13.59 14.68 5.55
N TYR A 29 13.01 15.53 6.39
CA TYR A 29 12.85 15.24 7.82
C TYR A 29 12.08 13.91 8.05
N LEU A 30 11.00 13.68 7.31
CA LEU A 30 10.22 12.43 7.43
C LEU A 30 11.07 11.19 7.13
N GLU A 31 11.93 11.24 6.11
CA GLU A 31 12.76 10.11 5.73
C GLU A 31 13.93 9.90 6.69
N VAL A 32 14.67 10.96 6.99
CA VAL A 32 15.96 10.87 7.69
C VAL A 32 15.79 10.85 9.21
N ILE A 33 14.91 11.69 9.76
CA ILE A 33 14.76 11.86 11.21
C ILE A 33 13.58 11.05 11.75
N ALA A 34 12.41 11.19 11.11
CA ALA A 34 11.20 10.51 11.57
C ALA A 34 11.14 9.03 11.12
N GLY A 35 12.10 8.54 10.34
CA GLY A 35 12.21 7.13 9.92
C GLY A 35 11.00 6.63 9.13
N LYS A 36 10.30 7.51 8.42
CA LYS A 36 9.17 7.11 7.57
C LYS A 36 9.69 6.45 6.29
N SER A 37 8.91 5.52 5.73
CA SER A 37 9.27 4.94 4.45
C SER A 37 9.23 5.97 3.32
N ALA A 38 10.07 5.82 2.30
CA ALA A 38 10.08 6.66 1.10
C ALA A 38 8.68 6.79 0.46
N ASN A 39 7.89 5.70 0.43
CA ASN A 39 6.51 5.74 -0.06
C ASN A 39 5.59 6.62 0.79
N THR A 40 5.80 6.67 2.11
CA THR A 40 5.02 7.54 3.01
C THR A 40 5.40 9.00 2.79
N ALA A 41 6.71 9.29 2.76
CA ALA A 41 7.24 10.61 2.50
C ALA A 41 6.76 11.15 1.14
N PHE A 42 6.85 10.31 0.10
CA PHE A 42 6.33 10.63 -1.22
C PHE A 42 4.81 10.90 -1.25
N SER A 43 4.03 10.09 -0.53
CA SER A 43 2.58 10.32 -0.43
C SER A 43 2.25 11.66 0.22
N TYR A 44 2.99 12.04 1.26
CA TYR A 44 2.83 13.32 1.94
C TYR A 44 3.27 14.49 1.04
N TYR A 45 4.37 14.32 0.31
CA TYR A 45 4.80 15.27 -0.70
C TYR A 45 3.68 15.56 -1.74
N CYS A 46 3.08 14.52 -2.31
CA CYS A 46 1.98 14.69 -3.27
C CYS A 46 0.75 15.36 -2.66
N ASP A 47 0.43 15.05 -1.40
CA ASP A 47 -0.70 15.67 -0.69
C ASP A 47 -0.47 17.15 -0.46
N LEU A 48 0.74 17.54 -0.01
CA LEU A 48 1.09 18.94 0.25
C LEU A 48 1.20 19.76 -1.04
N ARG A 49 1.72 19.19 -2.14
CA ARG A 49 1.65 19.84 -3.46
C ARG A 49 0.23 20.10 -3.91
N SER A 50 -0.67 19.13 -3.71
CA SER A 50 -2.10 19.32 -4.01
C SER A 50 -2.72 20.42 -3.17
N PHE A 51 -2.34 20.52 -1.89
CA PHE A 51 -2.76 21.61 -1.02
C PHE A 51 -2.21 22.96 -1.46
N SER A 52 -0.93 23.05 -1.82
CA SER A 52 -0.31 24.26 -2.38
C SER A 52 -1.07 24.79 -3.59
N ARG A 53 -1.39 23.90 -4.54
CA ARG A 53 -2.16 24.23 -5.75
C ARG A 53 -3.55 24.77 -5.42
N PHE A 54 -4.25 24.11 -4.49
CA PHE A 54 -5.56 24.57 -4.03
C PHE A 54 -5.49 25.94 -3.40
N MET A 55 -4.51 26.18 -2.51
CA MET A 55 -4.36 27.45 -1.85
C MET A 55 -3.99 28.58 -2.79
N LYS A 56 -3.13 28.34 -3.79
CA LYS A 56 -2.83 29.32 -4.82
C LYS A 56 -4.07 29.74 -5.61
N ARG A 57 -4.91 28.77 -5.99
CA ARG A 57 -6.19 29.05 -6.67
C ARG A 57 -7.13 29.84 -5.76
N ARG A 58 -7.29 29.43 -4.51
CA ARG A 58 -8.18 30.08 -3.55
C ARG A 58 -7.76 31.52 -3.23
N ARG A 59 -6.45 31.78 -3.16
CA ARG A 59 -5.88 33.10 -2.89
C ARG A 59 -5.77 33.98 -4.15
N GLY A 60 -6.23 33.53 -5.31
CA GLY A 60 -6.14 34.29 -6.57
C GLY A 60 -4.71 34.52 -7.08
N LEU A 61 -3.77 33.66 -6.66
CA LEU A 61 -2.35 33.74 -7.10
C LEU A 61 -2.14 33.13 -8.49
N VAL A 62 -3.18 32.52 -9.07
CA VAL A 62 -3.20 31.95 -10.41
C VAL A 62 -4.52 32.27 -11.09
N ALA A 63 -4.55 32.18 -12.42
CA ALA A 63 -5.77 32.40 -13.19
C ALA A 63 -6.87 31.41 -12.78
N THR A 64 -8.11 31.88 -12.76
CA THR A 64 -9.28 31.10 -12.28
C THR A 64 -9.55 29.86 -13.15
N ASP A 65 -9.21 29.91 -14.43
CA ASP A 65 -9.35 28.87 -15.44
C ASP A 65 -8.11 27.98 -15.58
N ALA A 66 -7.03 28.25 -14.79
CA ALA A 66 -5.82 27.42 -14.81
C ALA A 66 -6.15 25.97 -14.51
N GLU A 67 -5.64 25.04 -15.32
CA GLU A 67 -5.81 23.61 -15.04
C GLU A 67 -5.10 23.25 -13.74
N PHE A 68 -5.83 22.59 -12.81
CA PHE A 68 -5.35 22.34 -11.44
C PHE A 68 -3.99 21.63 -11.39
N LYS A 69 -3.73 20.71 -12.31
CA LYS A 69 -2.48 19.95 -12.36
C LYS A 69 -1.30 20.78 -12.85
N GLU A 70 -1.56 21.82 -13.63
CA GLU A 70 -0.55 22.69 -14.21
C GLU A 70 -0.17 23.85 -13.27
N ILE A 71 -0.94 24.08 -12.20
CA ILE A 71 -0.57 25.07 -11.19
C ILE A 71 0.77 24.69 -10.57
N ASP A 72 1.77 25.56 -10.70
CA ASP A 72 3.08 25.38 -10.05
C ASP A 72 2.93 25.42 -8.52
N PRO A 73 3.27 24.35 -7.77
CA PRO A 73 3.17 24.35 -6.31
C PRO A 73 4.32 25.08 -5.59
N LYS A 74 5.31 25.60 -6.33
CA LYS A 74 6.45 26.38 -5.79
C LYS A 74 6.06 27.81 -5.42
N GLY A 75 7.03 28.55 -4.87
CA GLY A 75 6.90 29.99 -4.61
C GLY A 75 6.00 30.33 -3.43
N LEU A 76 5.77 29.39 -2.52
CA LEU A 76 5.12 29.63 -1.23
C LEU A 76 6.19 29.60 -0.14
N ASP A 77 6.19 30.62 0.70
CA ASP A 77 7.13 30.78 1.81
C ASP A 77 6.49 30.46 3.16
N THR A 78 7.29 30.54 4.21
CA THR A 78 6.83 30.29 5.59
C THR A 78 5.76 31.28 6.02
N ALA A 79 5.82 32.55 5.56
CA ALA A 79 4.79 33.54 5.88
C ALA A 79 3.44 33.17 5.26
N PHE A 80 3.46 32.61 4.04
CA PHE A 80 2.25 32.08 3.42
C PHE A 80 1.64 30.95 4.26
N TRP A 81 2.45 29.99 4.72
CA TRP A 81 1.95 28.90 5.57
C TRP A 81 1.37 29.40 6.89
N GLY A 82 1.96 30.46 7.48
CA GLY A 82 1.44 31.11 8.68
C GLY A 82 0.12 31.86 8.46
N SER A 83 -0.19 32.23 7.21
CA SER A 83 -1.46 32.91 6.88
C SER A 83 -2.64 31.94 6.66
N ILE A 84 -2.40 30.63 6.65
CA ILE A 84 -3.44 29.63 6.46
C ILE A 84 -4.29 29.52 7.72
N THR A 85 -5.61 29.57 7.54
CA THR A 85 -6.57 29.47 8.61
C THR A 85 -7.23 28.10 8.68
N LYS A 86 -7.93 27.83 9.76
CA LYS A 86 -8.75 26.64 9.91
C LYS A 86 -9.83 26.54 8.84
N GLU A 87 -10.40 27.67 8.44
CA GLU A 87 -11.39 27.77 7.37
C GLU A 87 -10.80 27.36 6.02
N ASP A 88 -9.57 27.76 5.73
CA ASP A 88 -8.87 27.33 4.50
C ASP A 88 -8.71 25.79 4.45
N ILE A 89 -8.40 25.18 5.60
CA ILE A 89 -8.30 23.70 5.67
C ILE A 89 -9.68 23.06 5.46
N TYR A 90 -10.75 23.59 6.05
CA TYR A 90 -12.10 23.07 5.81
C TYR A 90 -12.51 23.18 4.33
N GLU A 91 -12.23 24.27 3.68
CA GLU A 91 -12.51 24.46 2.25
C GLU A 91 -11.72 23.47 1.39
N TYR A 92 -10.44 23.22 1.73
CA TYR A 92 -9.67 22.17 1.06
C TYR A 92 -10.28 20.78 1.23
N LEU A 93 -10.71 20.42 2.44
CA LEU A 93 -11.37 19.14 2.69
C LEU A 93 -12.70 19.03 1.94
N TYR A 94 -13.46 20.13 1.85
CA TYR A 94 -14.67 20.21 1.06
C TYR A 94 -14.41 20.01 -0.43
N PHE A 95 -13.41 20.71 -0.99
CA PHE A 95 -12.93 20.53 -2.36
C PHE A 95 -12.55 19.08 -2.66
N LEU A 96 -11.78 18.45 -1.78
CA LEU A 96 -11.38 17.04 -1.93
C LEU A 96 -12.59 16.10 -2.01
N ASN A 97 -13.61 16.38 -1.23
CA ASN A 97 -14.79 15.52 -1.14
C ASN A 97 -15.76 15.75 -2.31
N ARG A 98 -16.07 17.01 -2.62
CA ARG A 98 -17.11 17.38 -3.58
C ARG A 98 -16.62 17.42 -5.01
N GLU A 99 -15.47 18.04 -5.23
CA GLU A 99 -14.93 18.22 -6.59
C GLU A 99 -14.02 17.08 -7.02
N CYS A 100 -13.20 16.55 -6.10
CA CYS A 100 -12.30 15.45 -6.40
C CYS A 100 -12.92 14.06 -6.17
N GLY A 101 -14.09 13.94 -5.55
CA GLY A 101 -14.77 12.67 -5.27
C GLY A 101 -13.98 11.75 -4.34
N ASN A 102 -13.17 12.30 -3.44
CA ASN A 102 -12.35 11.52 -2.53
C ASN A 102 -13.19 10.77 -1.50
N LYS A 103 -12.79 9.53 -1.21
CA LYS A 103 -13.37 8.75 -0.10
C LYS A 103 -12.93 9.33 1.24
N LYS A 104 -13.73 9.13 2.31
CA LYS A 104 -13.43 9.55 3.69
C LYS A 104 -12.00 9.15 4.13
N SER A 105 -11.54 7.94 3.79
CA SER A 105 -10.19 7.46 4.13
C SER A 105 -9.07 8.25 3.42
N SER A 106 -9.29 8.63 2.16
CA SER A 106 -8.32 9.44 1.41
C SER A 106 -8.26 10.86 1.97
N THR A 107 -9.40 11.43 2.33
CA THR A 107 -9.48 12.76 2.97
C THR A 107 -8.79 12.75 4.34
N ALA A 108 -9.04 11.70 5.17
CA ALA A 108 -8.38 11.55 6.47
C ALA A 108 -6.85 11.44 6.32
N ARG A 109 -6.34 10.71 5.33
CA ARG A 109 -4.89 10.61 5.06
C ARG A 109 -4.29 11.96 4.67
N ARG A 110 -4.98 12.72 3.81
CA ARG A 110 -4.52 14.06 3.41
C ARG A 110 -4.53 15.06 4.57
N LEU A 111 -5.52 14.97 5.45
CA LEU A 111 -5.51 15.74 6.69
C LEU A 111 -4.33 15.34 7.59
N ALA A 112 -4.02 14.05 7.68
CA ALA A 112 -2.86 13.59 8.46
C ALA A 112 -1.52 14.12 7.89
N SER A 113 -1.39 14.30 6.56
CA SER A 113 -0.20 14.91 5.98
C SER A 113 -0.10 16.42 6.31
N LEU A 114 -1.23 17.13 6.38
CA LEU A 114 -1.27 18.53 6.83
C LEU A 114 -0.94 18.65 8.32
N HIS A 115 -1.52 17.81 9.18
CA HIS A 115 -1.16 17.78 10.61
C HIS A 115 0.34 17.58 10.81
N GLY A 116 0.93 16.59 10.12
CA GLY A 116 2.36 16.34 10.23
C GLY A 116 3.22 17.51 9.74
N PHE A 117 2.80 18.20 8.69
CA PHE A 117 3.51 19.36 8.15
C PHE A 117 3.46 20.57 9.09
N TYR A 118 2.29 20.88 9.65
CA TYR A 118 2.16 21.98 10.59
C TYR A 118 2.81 21.67 11.94
N ASP A 119 2.71 20.44 12.42
CA ASP A 119 3.46 19.99 13.60
C ASP A 119 4.98 20.18 13.41
N TYR A 120 5.49 19.85 12.22
CA TYR A 120 6.89 20.10 11.89
C TYR A 120 7.24 21.59 11.92
N LEU A 121 6.45 22.46 11.30
CA LEU A 121 6.72 23.89 11.24
C LEU A 121 6.61 24.56 12.63
N VAL A 122 5.70 24.13 13.48
CA VAL A 122 5.50 24.69 14.81
C VAL A 122 6.46 24.07 15.83
N ASN A 123 6.52 22.75 15.93
CA ASN A 123 7.15 22.07 17.07
C ASN A 123 8.57 21.57 16.80
N GLN A 124 8.96 21.33 15.52
CA GLN A 124 10.30 20.84 15.20
C GLN A 124 11.25 21.95 14.80
N VAL A 125 10.80 22.89 13.96
CA VAL A 125 11.66 23.97 13.44
C VAL A 125 11.28 25.36 13.96
N ASN A 126 10.20 25.49 14.74
CA ASN A 126 9.74 26.74 15.37
C ASN A 126 9.60 27.92 14.38
N ARG A 127 9.13 27.65 13.17
CA ARG A 127 8.90 28.67 12.14
C ARG A 127 7.54 29.32 12.22
N LEU A 128 6.57 28.62 12.83
CA LEU A 128 5.22 29.12 13.06
C LEU A 128 4.89 29.03 14.57
N SER A 129 4.01 29.93 15.03
CA SER A 129 3.52 29.95 16.41
C SER A 129 2.24 29.14 16.60
N GLU A 130 1.46 28.93 15.54
CA GLU A 130 0.16 28.28 15.61
C GLU A 130 -0.02 27.21 14.54
N ASP A 131 -0.73 26.13 14.89
CA ASP A 131 -1.10 25.06 13.98
C ASP A 131 -2.60 25.18 13.63
N PRO A 132 -2.97 25.60 12.42
CA PRO A 132 -4.36 25.74 12.00
C PRO A 132 -5.10 24.41 11.91
N THR A 133 -4.37 23.29 11.94
CA THR A 133 -4.95 21.94 11.84
C THR A 133 -5.27 21.32 13.21
N ALA A 134 -4.69 21.82 14.31
CA ALA A 134 -4.70 21.20 15.63
C ALA A 134 -6.10 20.81 16.16
N ALA A 135 -7.11 21.65 15.88
CA ALA A 135 -8.50 21.42 16.31
C ALA A 135 -9.33 20.61 15.30
N ILE A 136 -8.78 20.22 14.15
CA ILE A 136 -9.50 19.51 13.08
C ILE A 136 -9.38 18.01 13.28
N ARG A 137 -10.52 17.36 13.52
CA ARG A 137 -10.55 15.90 13.64
C ARG A 137 -10.81 15.24 12.28
N PRO A 138 -10.16 14.12 11.99
CA PRO A 138 -10.44 13.37 10.78
C PRO A 138 -11.88 12.88 10.75
N PRO A 139 -12.50 12.78 9.58
CA PRO A 139 -13.85 12.25 9.44
C PRO A 139 -13.91 10.81 9.98
N LYS A 140 -14.98 10.52 10.74
CA LYS A 140 -15.21 9.16 11.23
C LYS A 140 -15.26 8.19 10.05
N GLN A 141 -14.43 7.17 10.12
CA GLN A 141 -14.44 6.10 9.13
C GLN A 141 -15.47 5.04 9.54
N ASP A 142 -16.29 4.64 8.59
CA ASP A 142 -17.20 3.54 8.79
C ASP A 142 -16.37 2.25 8.92
N LYS A 143 -16.56 1.48 9.98
CA LYS A 143 -15.94 0.17 10.15
C LYS A 143 -16.64 -0.80 9.19
N VAL A 144 -16.14 -0.92 7.98
CA VAL A 144 -16.63 -1.92 7.03
C VAL A 144 -15.89 -3.23 7.32
N LEU A 145 -16.63 -4.31 7.54
CA LEU A 145 -16.04 -5.64 7.68
C LEU A 145 -15.23 -5.99 6.41
N PRO A 146 -14.01 -6.52 6.57
CA PRO A 146 -13.19 -6.86 5.43
C PRO A 146 -13.86 -7.96 4.61
N LYS A 147 -14.01 -7.72 3.31
CA LYS A 147 -14.43 -8.77 2.36
C LYS A 147 -13.29 -9.77 2.20
N TYR A 148 -13.60 -11.05 2.34
CA TYR A 148 -12.70 -12.18 2.10
C TYR A 148 -13.32 -13.16 1.10
N LEU A 149 -12.51 -14.01 0.49
CA LEU A 149 -12.97 -15.05 -0.43
C LEU A 149 -13.45 -16.27 0.36
N THR A 150 -14.54 -16.88 -0.10
CA THR A 150 -14.90 -18.23 0.37
C THR A 150 -13.90 -19.28 -0.14
N ALA A 151 -14.00 -20.51 0.35
CA ALA A 151 -13.18 -21.61 -0.13
C ALA A 151 -13.38 -21.86 -1.63
N GLU A 152 -14.64 -21.89 -2.10
CA GLU A 152 -14.99 -22.07 -3.51
C GLU A 152 -14.45 -20.93 -4.37
N GLN A 153 -14.56 -19.69 -3.91
CA GLN A 153 -14.01 -18.52 -4.61
C GLN A 153 -12.49 -18.59 -4.68
N SER A 154 -11.83 -19.09 -3.64
CA SER A 154 -10.37 -19.26 -3.62
C SER A 154 -9.93 -20.33 -4.63
N ILE A 155 -10.68 -21.43 -4.75
CA ILE A 155 -10.46 -22.49 -5.75
C ILE A 155 -10.64 -21.90 -7.17
N SER A 156 -11.74 -21.20 -7.43
CA SER A 156 -11.97 -20.56 -8.74
C SER A 156 -10.88 -19.57 -9.13
N LEU A 157 -10.32 -18.83 -8.14
CA LEU A 157 -9.17 -17.97 -8.38
C LEU A 157 -7.93 -18.77 -8.77
N LEU A 158 -7.62 -19.86 -8.08
CA LEU A 158 -6.49 -20.74 -8.40
C LEU A 158 -6.61 -21.33 -9.81
N GLU A 159 -7.79 -21.85 -10.18
CA GLU A 159 -8.08 -22.37 -11.52
C GLU A 159 -7.89 -21.32 -12.62
N SER A 160 -8.33 -20.08 -12.36
CA SER A 160 -8.17 -18.99 -13.31
C SER A 160 -6.71 -18.63 -13.58
N THR A 161 -5.82 -18.80 -12.60
CA THR A 161 -4.38 -18.58 -12.82
C THR A 161 -3.74 -19.62 -13.72
N GLN A 162 -4.29 -20.83 -13.76
CA GLN A 162 -3.78 -21.91 -14.62
C GLN A 162 -4.26 -21.74 -16.07
N THR A 163 -5.46 -21.21 -16.30
CA THR A 163 -6.07 -21.14 -17.63
C THR A 163 -5.86 -19.80 -18.34
N GLN A 164 -5.67 -18.71 -17.62
CA GLN A 164 -5.64 -17.35 -18.17
C GLN A 164 -4.25 -16.67 -18.11
N SER A 165 -3.25 -17.34 -17.54
CA SER A 165 -1.90 -16.79 -17.41
C SER A 165 -0.96 -17.21 -18.56
N ASP A 166 -0.06 -16.31 -18.92
CA ASP A 166 1.08 -16.59 -19.80
C ASP A 166 2.25 -17.26 -19.08
N PHE A 167 2.17 -17.37 -17.75
CA PHE A 167 3.12 -18.08 -16.89
C PHE A 167 2.37 -18.72 -15.70
N PRO A 168 1.57 -19.79 -15.96
CA PRO A 168 0.64 -20.37 -15.02
C PRO A 168 1.29 -20.82 -13.71
N GLU A 169 2.44 -21.48 -13.77
CA GLU A 169 3.11 -22.02 -12.59
C GLU A 169 3.53 -20.92 -11.61
N ARG A 170 3.96 -19.75 -12.13
CA ARG A 170 4.30 -18.58 -11.32
C ARG A 170 3.07 -17.99 -10.66
N ASP A 171 2.04 -17.72 -11.45
CA ASP A 171 0.86 -16.99 -10.99
C ASP A 171 0.05 -17.84 -10.01
N TYR A 172 -0.04 -19.14 -10.27
CA TYR A 172 -0.60 -20.12 -9.32
C TYR A 172 0.16 -20.12 -7.99
N CYS A 173 1.49 -20.23 -8.03
CA CYS A 173 2.32 -20.23 -6.84
C CYS A 173 2.14 -18.94 -6.01
N MET A 174 2.10 -17.77 -6.67
CA MET A 174 1.85 -16.50 -5.97
C MET A 174 0.50 -16.51 -5.24
N VAL A 175 -0.58 -16.99 -5.87
CA VAL A 175 -1.91 -17.04 -5.26
C VAL A 175 -1.94 -18.06 -4.10
N VAL A 176 -1.33 -19.24 -4.26
CA VAL A 176 -1.22 -20.24 -3.18
C VAL A 176 -0.52 -19.63 -1.96
N LEU A 177 0.61 -18.93 -2.14
CA LEU A 177 1.32 -18.29 -1.04
C LEU A 177 0.51 -17.16 -0.39
N PHE A 178 -0.20 -16.35 -1.17
CA PHE A 178 -1.08 -15.32 -0.60
C PHE A 178 -2.17 -15.93 0.28
N LEU A 179 -2.82 -17.01 -0.18
CA LEU A 179 -3.96 -17.62 0.50
C LEU A 179 -3.54 -18.46 1.71
N ASN A 180 -2.36 -19.09 1.69
CA ASN A 180 -1.92 -19.98 2.77
C ASN A 180 -0.97 -19.29 3.76
N CYS A 181 -0.16 -18.34 3.31
CA CYS A 181 0.85 -17.69 4.16
C CYS A 181 0.48 -16.27 4.57
N GLY A 182 -0.58 -15.70 3.99
CA GLY A 182 -1.00 -14.34 4.28
C GLY A 182 0.08 -13.27 4.07
N MET A 183 0.95 -13.46 3.07
CA MET A 183 2.06 -12.56 2.77
C MET A 183 1.57 -11.18 2.36
N ARG A 184 2.38 -10.13 2.65
CA ARG A 184 2.20 -8.83 2.00
C ARG A 184 2.76 -8.89 0.58
N LEU A 185 2.19 -8.09 -0.32
CA LEU A 185 2.66 -8.01 -1.69
C LEU A 185 4.16 -7.71 -1.78
N ALA A 186 4.65 -6.75 -0.99
CA ALA A 186 6.07 -6.40 -0.97
C ALA A 186 6.97 -7.52 -0.41
N GLU A 187 6.47 -8.31 0.54
CA GLU A 187 7.17 -9.49 1.07
C GLU A 187 7.33 -10.55 -0.01
N LEU A 188 6.25 -10.87 -0.75
CA LEU A 188 6.27 -11.84 -1.84
C LEU A 188 7.21 -11.40 -2.97
N VAL A 189 7.11 -10.15 -3.42
CA VAL A 189 7.95 -9.62 -4.50
C VAL A 189 9.42 -9.51 -4.09
N GLY A 190 9.67 -9.18 -2.80
CA GLY A 190 11.02 -9.01 -2.25
C GLY A 190 11.79 -10.31 -2.03
N MET A 191 11.12 -11.47 -2.07
CA MET A 191 11.71 -12.78 -1.75
C MET A 191 12.86 -13.14 -2.68
N ASP A 192 13.97 -13.60 -2.09
CA ASP A 192 15.11 -14.20 -2.80
C ASP A 192 15.11 -15.72 -2.63
N LEU A 193 15.77 -16.42 -3.54
CA LEU A 193 15.89 -17.89 -3.49
C LEU A 193 16.49 -18.37 -2.15
N GLY A 194 17.43 -17.62 -1.58
CA GLY A 194 18.05 -17.93 -0.29
C GLY A 194 17.16 -17.72 0.92
N ASP A 195 15.95 -17.17 0.75
CA ASP A 195 14.96 -17.01 1.82
C ASP A 195 14.04 -18.23 1.98
N ILE A 196 14.12 -19.19 1.04
CA ILE A 196 13.28 -20.39 1.02
C ILE A 196 14.09 -21.58 1.51
N ASP A 197 13.58 -22.24 2.55
CA ASP A 197 14.05 -23.53 3.02
C ASP A 197 12.93 -24.56 2.82
N LEU A 198 13.02 -25.36 1.75
CA LEU A 198 12.03 -26.38 1.44
C LEU A 198 12.16 -27.61 2.32
N GLU A 199 13.36 -27.89 2.88
CA GLU A 199 13.58 -29.04 3.78
C GLU A 199 12.92 -28.78 5.12
N GLN A 200 13.11 -27.56 5.68
CA GLN A 200 12.47 -27.12 6.92
C GLN A 200 11.06 -26.58 6.68
N ARG A 201 10.60 -26.52 5.43
CA ARG A 201 9.29 -25.99 5.04
C ARG A 201 9.04 -24.57 5.57
N GLN A 202 10.00 -23.69 5.37
CA GLN A 202 9.96 -22.33 5.91
C GLN A 202 10.37 -21.30 4.85
N ILE A 203 9.82 -20.09 5.00
CA ILE A 203 10.26 -18.90 4.25
C ILE A 203 10.55 -17.80 5.25
N ARG A 204 11.70 -17.17 5.10
CA ARG A 204 12.07 -15.95 5.81
C ARG A 204 11.57 -14.74 5.05
N LEU A 205 10.73 -13.93 5.68
CA LEU A 205 10.14 -12.72 5.10
C LEU A 205 10.65 -11.48 5.80
N PHE A 206 10.91 -10.43 5.01
CA PHE A 206 11.32 -9.12 5.50
C PHE A 206 10.15 -8.14 5.38
N GLY A 207 9.65 -7.69 6.53
CA GLY A 207 8.58 -6.71 6.62
C GLY A 207 9.07 -5.26 6.66
N LYS A 208 8.14 -4.33 6.91
CA LYS A 208 8.45 -2.90 7.08
C LYS A 208 9.49 -2.70 8.20
N GLY A 209 10.56 -1.95 7.90
CA GLY A 209 11.66 -1.69 8.84
C GLY A 209 12.61 -2.87 9.02
N HIS A 210 12.77 -3.72 8.00
CA HIS A 210 13.62 -4.93 8.02
C HIS A 210 13.29 -5.93 9.15
N LYS A 211 12.07 -5.89 9.67
CA LYS A 211 11.65 -6.90 10.66
C LYS A 211 11.46 -8.23 9.96
N GLU A 212 12.21 -9.22 10.42
CA GLU A 212 12.12 -10.59 9.94
C GLU A 212 10.93 -11.32 10.58
N ARG A 213 10.31 -12.21 9.81
CA ARG A 213 9.38 -13.22 10.31
C ARG A 213 9.52 -14.50 9.50
N MET A 214 9.37 -15.64 10.18
CA MET A 214 9.30 -16.94 9.54
C MET A 214 7.86 -17.28 9.21
N VAL A 215 7.66 -17.93 8.07
CA VAL A 215 6.37 -18.47 7.65
C VAL A 215 6.55 -19.94 7.32
N TYR A 216 5.67 -20.79 7.87
CA TYR A 216 5.67 -22.23 7.61
C TYR A 216 4.84 -22.56 6.37
N LEU A 217 5.33 -23.52 5.61
CA LEU A 217 4.72 -23.97 4.35
C LEU A 217 3.96 -25.28 4.57
N ASN A 218 2.69 -25.31 4.17
CA ASN A 218 1.96 -26.56 4.02
C ASN A 218 2.31 -27.25 2.69
N ASP A 219 1.82 -28.46 2.48
CA ASP A 219 2.12 -29.27 1.29
C ASP A 219 1.78 -28.52 -0.01
N ALA A 220 0.63 -27.86 -0.07
CA ALA A 220 0.23 -27.08 -1.25
C ALA A 220 1.22 -25.95 -1.60
N CYS A 221 1.78 -25.27 -0.58
CA CYS A 221 2.80 -24.23 -0.79
C CYS A 221 4.11 -24.84 -1.29
N VAL A 222 4.55 -25.96 -0.73
CA VAL A 222 5.78 -26.67 -1.14
C VAL A 222 5.65 -27.14 -2.57
N GLU A 223 4.55 -27.80 -2.93
CA GLU A 223 4.29 -28.29 -4.29
C GLU A 223 4.26 -27.15 -5.33
N ALA A 224 3.55 -26.06 -5.02
CA ALA A 224 3.46 -24.91 -5.89
C ALA A 224 4.82 -24.24 -6.12
N LEU A 225 5.62 -24.10 -5.05
CA LEU A 225 6.99 -23.57 -5.13
C LEU A 225 7.89 -24.48 -5.95
N GLN A 226 7.88 -25.80 -5.71
CA GLN A 226 8.70 -26.76 -6.45
C GLN A 226 8.34 -26.76 -7.93
N LEU A 227 7.05 -26.71 -8.28
CA LEU A 227 6.58 -26.66 -9.66
C LEU A 227 7.09 -25.39 -10.35
N TYR A 228 6.88 -24.23 -9.72
CA TYR A 228 7.33 -22.97 -10.27
C TYR A 228 8.86 -22.88 -10.37
N LEU A 229 9.60 -23.24 -9.32
CA LEU A 229 11.08 -23.13 -9.31
C LEU A 229 11.72 -24.05 -10.36
N ARG A 230 11.19 -25.27 -10.58
CA ARG A 230 11.63 -26.11 -11.70
C ARG A 230 11.48 -25.39 -13.03
N LYS A 231 10.31 -24.80 -13.29
CA LYS A 231 10.05 -24.07 -14.53
C LYS A 231 10.92 -22.82 -14.65
N ARG A 232 11.06 -22.05 -13.56
CA ARG A 232 11.92 -20.86 -13.50
C ARG A 232 13.38 -21.19 -13.87
N ASN A 233 13.93 -22.23 -13.27
CA ASN A 233 15.34 -22.58 -13.42
C ASN A 233 15.69 -23.16 -14.80
N THR A 234 14.69 -23.61 -15.57
CA THR A 234 14.86 -24.08 -16.96
C THR A 234 14.60 -22.98 -17.99
N MET A 235 14.36 -21.74 -17.57
CA MET A 235 14.11 -20.63 -18.52
C MET A 235 15.39 -20.23 -19.24
N GLU A 236 15.36 -20.36 -20.55
CA GLU A 236 16.47 -19.93 -21.41
C GLU A 236 16.80 -18.44 -21.22
N GLY A 237 18.06 -18.09 -21.06
CA GLY A 237 18.56 -16.73 -20.88
C GLY A 237 18.27 -16.13 -19.48
N LEU A 238 17.90 -16.94 -18.48
CA LEU A 238 17.88 -16.51 -17.09
C LEU A 238 19.31 -16.33 -16.57
N SER A 239 19.60 -15.16 -16.00
CA SER A 239 20.92 -14.91 -15.41
C SER A 239 21.13 -15.81 -14.18
N PRO A 240 22.29 -16.51 -14.08
CA PRO A 240 22.64 -17.26 -12.86
C PRO A 240 22.74 -16.39 -11.60
N LYS A 241 22.90 -15.08 -11.77
CA LYS A 241 22.97 -14.09 -10.68
C LYS A 241 21.59 -13.58 -10.22
N GLU A 242 20.51 -13.92 -10.94
CA GLU A 242 19.17 -13.49 -10.56
C GLU A 242 18.70 -14.27 -9.32
N LYS A 243 18.62 -13.57 -8.20
CA LYS A 243 18.24 -14.13 -6.89
C LYS A 243 16.75 -14.10 -6.63
N ALA A 244 15.99 -13.23 -7.33
CA ALA A 244 14.56 -13.09 -7.09
C ALA A 244 13.81 -14.40 -7.29
N VAL A 245 12.95 -14.76 -6.36
CA VAL A 245 12.05 -15.92 -6.52
C VAL A 245 11.12 -15.67 -7.69
N PHE A 246 10.35 -14.60 -7.64
CA PHE A 246 9.36 -14.30 -8.68
C PHE A 246 9.92 -13.33 -9.73
N ILE A 247 9.94 -13.82 -10.98
CA ILE A 247 10.50 -13.10 -12.13
C ILE A 247 9.45 -12.88 -13.22
N THR A 248 9.70 -11.87 -14.05
CA THR A 248 8.91 -11.64 -15.26
C THR A 248 9.27 -12.65 -16.33
N ARG A 249 8.29 -13.06 -17.18
CA ARG A 249 8.53 -14.04 -18.25
C ARG A 249 9.53 -13.54 -19.29
N MET A 250 9.38 -12.27 -19.71
CA MET A 250 10.18 -11.72 -20.83
C MET A 250 11.58 -11.30 -20.40
N ARG A 251 11.67 -10.41 -19.37
CA ARG A 251 12.96 -9.86 -18.94
C ARG A 251 13.73 -10.76 -18.00
N LYS A 252 13.03 -11.72 -17.34
CA LYS A 252 13.62 -12.63 -16.34
C LYS A 252 14.25 -11.90 -15.16
N GLU A 253 13.70 -10.74 -14.84
CA GLU A 253 14.06 -9.90 -13.71
C GLU A 253 12.98 -9.97 -12.65
N ARG A 254 13.30 -9.56 -11.42
CA ARG A 254 12.33 -9.46 -10.32
C ARG A 254 11.03 -8.80 -10.77
N ILE A 255 9.91 -9.46 -10.50
CA ILE A 255 8.58 -8.92 -10.80
C ILE A 255 8.28 -7.70 -9.92
N SER A 256 7.61 -6.69 -10.47
CA SER A 256 7.21 -5.51 -9.69
C SER A 256 5.88 -5.73 -8.96
N ASN A 257 5.66 -5.00 -7.86
CA ASN A 257 4.38 -4.99 -7.15
C ASN A 257 3.20 -4.71 -8.10
N ARG A 258 3.34 -3.71 -8.96
CA ARG A 258 2.31 -3.33 -9.95
C ARG A 258 1.99 -4.49 -10.90
N ARG A 259 3.01 -5.23 -11.35
CA ARG A 259 2.76 -6.37 -12.25
C ARG A 259 2.02 -7.49 -11.55
N VAL A 260 2.37 -7.80 -10.31
CA VAL A 260 1.63 -8.79 -9.49
C VAL A 260 0.18 -8.34 -9.29
N GLU A 261 -0.06 -7.08 -8.95
CA GLU A 261 -1.42 -6.55 -8.81
C GLU A 261 -2.23 -6.69 -10.09
N GLN A 262 -1.63 -6.42 -11.25
CA GLN A 262 -2.28 -6.59 -12.56
C GLN A 262 -2.63 -8.05 -12.83
N LEU A 263 -1.71 -8.97 -12.60
CA LEU A 263 -1.90 -10.41 -12.80
C LEU A 263 -3.03 -10.94 -11.90
N ILE A 264 -2.97 -10.64 -10.61
CA ILE A 264 -3.98 -11.06 -9.65
C ILE A 264 -5.35 -10.43 -9.96
N SER A 265 -5.38 -9.15 -10.34
CA SER A 265 -6.63 -8.48 -10.77
C SER A 265 -7.23 -9.12 -12.03
N GLY A 266 -6.39 -9.50 -12.98
CA GLY A 266 -6.80 -10.24 -14.18
C GLY A 266 -7.40 -11.60 -13.85
N ALA A 267 -6.71 -12.39 -13.00
CA ALA A 267 -7.19 -13.69 -12.54
C ALA A 267 -8.51 -13.57 -11.77
N MET A 268 -8.64 -12.60 -10.86
CA MET A 268 -9.88 -12.32 -10.15
C MET A 268 -11.04 -11.96 -11.08
N LYS A 269 -10.76 -11.15 -12.10
CA LYS A 269 -11.76 -10.80 -13.11
C LYS A 269 -12.22 -12.03 -13.92
N ALA A 270 -11.30 -12.89 -14.31
CA ALA A 270 -11.58 -14.13 -15.03
C ALA A 270 -12.41 -15.11 -14.19
N ALA A 271 -12.12 -15.17 -12.86
CA ALA A 271 -12.92 -15.94 -11.91
C ALA A 271 -14.26 -15.28 -11.51
N GLY A 272 -14.65 -14.14 -12.11
CA GLY A 272 -15.88 -13.43 -11.75
C GLY A 272 -15.85 -12.71 -10.41
N LEU A 273 -14.70 -12.59 -9.76
CA LEU A 273 -14.53 -12.03 -8.43
C LEU A 273 -14.33 -10.51 -8.48
N LYS A 274 -15.42 -9.76 -8.24
CA LYS A 274 -15.39 -8.29 -8.27
C LYS A 274 -15.05 -7.67 -6.91
N GLY A 275 -14.19 -6.66 -6.93
CA GLY A 275 -13.90 -5.84 -5.75
C GLY A 275 -12.89 -6.45 -4.78
N PHE A 276 -12.12 -7.44 -5.21
CA PHE A 276 -10.99 -8.00 -4.47
C PHE A 276 -9.65 -7.42 -4.95
N SER A 277 -8.60 -7.57 -4.14
CA SER A 277 -7.24 -7.10 -4.39
C SER A 277 -6.25 -8.00 -3.68
N THR A 278 -4.96 -7.90 -3.99
CA THR A 278 -3.89 -8.65 -3.30
C THR A 278 -3.95 -8.50 -1.77
N HIS A 279 -4.27 -7.30 -1.27
CA HIS A 279 -4.41 -7.08 0.18
C HIS A 279 -5.60 -7.85 0.77
N LYS A 280 -6.68 -8.03 0.02
CA LYS A 280 -7.83 -8.83 0.47
C LYS A 280 -7.54 -10.33 0.46
N LEU A 281 -6.60 -10.83 -0.36
CA LEU A 281 -6.13 -12.22 -0.26
C LEU A 281 -5.47 -12.49 1.10
N ARG A 282 -4.69 -11.55 1.61
CA ARG A 282 -4.13 -11.65 2.95
C ARG A 282 -5.23 -11.66 4.04
N HIS A 283 -6.28 -10.86 3.88
CA HIS A 283 -7.45 -10.92 4.77
C HIS A 283 -8.15 -12.27 4.66
N THR A 284 -8.27 -12.83 3.45
CA THR A 284 -8.82 -14.17 3.21
C THR A 284 -8.01 -15.22 3.96
N ALA A 285 -6.69 -15.23 3.81
CA ALA A 285 -5.81 -16.15 4.53
C ALA A 285 -6.00 -16.06 6.05
N ALA A 286 -6.02 -14.86 6.59
CA ALA A 286 -6.22 -14.62 8.02
C ALA A 286 -7.58 -15.13 8.51
N THR A 287 -8.64 -14.88 7.74
CA THR A 287 -10.00 -15.34 8.07
C THR A 287 -10.10 -16.87 8.03
N LEU A 288 -9.58 -17.51 6.97
CA LEU A 288 -9.59 -18.95 6.84
C LEU A 288 -8.79 -19.64 7.95
N MET A 289 -7.59 -19.15 8.28
CA MET A 289 -6.79 -19.66 9.40
C MET A 289 -7.53 -19.55 10.74
N TYR A 290 -8.24 -18.44 10.97
CA TYR A 290 -8.98 -18.23 12.20
C TYR A 290 -10.24 -19.12 12.27
N GLN A 291 -10.96 -19.24 11.17
CA GLN A 291 -12.20 -20.05 11.09
C GLN A 291 -11.97 -21.54 11.24
N THR A 292 -10.79 -22.06 10.84
CA THR A 292 -10.44 -23.47 11.03
C THR A 292 -10.23 -23.85 12.50
N GLY A 293 -10.22 -22.87 13.42
CA GLY A 293 -10.06 -23.08 14.85
C GLY A 293 -8.64 -23.50 15.28
N ASN A 294 -7.70 -23.60 14.34
CA ASN A 294 -6.33 -24.06 14.60
C ASN A 294 -5.38 -22.93 15.05
N VAL A 295 -5.82 -21.67 14.99
CA VAL A 295 -4.98 -20.51 15.27
C VAL A 295 -5.74 -19.50 16.12
N ASP A 296 -5.25 -19.23 17.34
CA ASP A 296 -5.77 -18.16 18.19
C ASP A 296 -5.37 -16.76 17.67
N ILE A 297 -6.02 -15.71 18.23
CA ILE A 297 -5.85 -14.33 17.76
C ILE A 297 -4.43 -13.80 17.96
N LEU A 298 -3.72 -14.24 19.00
CA LEU A 298 -2.35 -13.78 19.28
C LEU A 298 -1.37 -14.44 18.32
N THR A 299 -1.53 -15.75 18.08
CA THR A 299 -0.76 -16.49 17.08
C THR A 299 -1.01 -15.95 15.67
N LEU A 300 -2.27 -15.65 15.33
CA LEU A 300 -2.60 -15.00 14.05
C LEU A 300 -1.93 -13.64 13.88
N LYS A 301 -1.90 -12.83 14.95
CA LYS A 301 -1.18 -11.55 14.94
C LYS A 301 0.31 -11.74 14.64
N GLN A 302 0.95 -12.72 15.26
CA GLN A 302 2.38 -13.03 15.03
C GLN A 302 2.63 -13.51 13.60
N LEU A 303 1.84 -14.48 13.12
CA LEU A 303 1.92 -15.03 11.77
C LEU A 303 1.77 -13.95 10.70
N LEU A 304 0.85 -13.02 10.91
CA LEU A 304 0.63 -11.92 9.99
C LEU A 304 1.63 -10.76 10.18
N GLY A 305 2.37 -10.71 11.28
CA GLY A 305 3.28 -9.60 11.59
C GLY A 305 2.52 -8.27 11.73
N HIS A 306 1.39 -8.27 12.46
CA HIS A 306 0.64 -7.06 12.79
C HIS A 306 1.29 -6.36 14.00
N SER A 307 1.55 -5.07 13.88
CA SER A 307 2.10 -4.25 14.97
C SER A 307 1.10 -3.98 16.10
N SER A 308 -0.21 -4.12 15.83
CA SER A 308 -1.31 -3.84 16.77
C SER A 308 -2.31 -5.01 16.81
N VAL A 309 -2.79 -5.34 18.02
CA VAL A 309 -3.87 -6.33 18.23
C VAL A 309 -5.16 -5.86 17.56
N GLY A 310 -5.45 -4.56 17.59
CA GLY A 310 -6.65 -3.98 16.97
C GLY A 310 -6.78 -4.29 15.48
N THR A 311 -5.67 -4.48 14.75
CA THR A 311 -5.69 -4.89 13.35
C THR A 311 -6.10 -6.36 13.18
N THR A 312 -5.94 -7.18 14.21
CA THR A 312 -6.27 -8.60 14.20
C THR A 312 -7.66 -8.87 14.79
N GLN A 313 -8.13 -8.03 15.71
CA GLN A 313 -9.46 -8.14 16.35
C GLN A 313 -10.64 -8.09 15.36
N ILE A 314 -10.44 -7.53 14.16
CA ILE A 314 -11.49 -7.55 13.13
C ILE A 314 -11.91 -8.97 12.72
N TYR A 315 -11.08 -9.99 12.97
CA TYR A 315 -11.40 -11.39 12.64
C TYR A 315 -12.21 -12.08 13.72
N THR A 316 -12.22 -11.61 14.97
CA THR A 316 -13.05 -12.17 16.05
C THR A 316 -14.54 -11.94 15.82
N HIS A 317 -14.91 -10.79 15.24
CA HIS A 317 -16.30 -10.48 14.93
C HIS A 317 -16.92 -11.36 13.84
N LEU A 318 -16.11 -12.13 13.08
CA LEU A 318 -16.62 -13.02 12.04
C LEU A 318 -17.20 -14.34 12.58
N GLN A 319 -16.86 -14.72 13.82
CA GLN A 319 -17.46 -15.90 14.47
C GLN A 319 -18.84 -15.61 15.06
N GLU A 320 -19.10 -14.36 15.48
CA GLU A 320 -20.37 -13.98 16.12
C GLU A 320 -21.58 -13.98 15.17
N PHE A 321 -21.33 -14.03 13.84
CA PHE A 321 -22.37 -14.04 12.82
C PHE A 321 -22.67 -15.42 12.21
N GLN A 322 -22.07 -16.50 12.73
CA GLN A 322 -22.30 -17.88 12.27
C GLN A 322 -23.12 -18.73 13.23
N VAL A 323 -23.83 -18.14 14.22
CA VAL A 323 -24.78 -18.82 15.12
C VAL A 323 -26.20 -18.56 14.67
#